data_ca75562665ce1298d6f75a6275cedcab
#
_entry.id   ca75562665ce1298d6f75a6275cedcab
#
_cell.length_a   1.000
_cell.length_b   1.000
_cell.length_c   1.000
_cell.angle_alpha   90.00
_cell.angle_beta   90.00
_cell.angle_gamma   90.00
#
_symmetry.space_group_name_H-M   'P 1'
#
loop_
_entity.id
_entity.type
_entity.pdbx_description
1 polymer ?
#
loop_
_entity_poly.entity_id
_entity_poly.type
_entity_poly.pdbx_seq_one_letter_code
_entity_poly.pdbx_strand_id
1 'polypeptide(L)'
;LAAIGFAPFALHRWTCGLWSKQNLECPEELSGLDMTILLPVWNEELIIEKKLANLAKQNFKANLLLVDSASNDHTLSKAKAWLDDFPDAFESHKIIPMATRKGKTAAVALALDELQGNDGIIVMTDADATLMPGALERINRWFSNPLIGAVGGTPQREGGFEGENEHREMYTLLRVGESSHDSTPFLEGSLLAWRAGLVSASDMYPSANADDAQIATAVRLNGLRSIQDPDLKFSDQMPLTGKGQRRQKVRRAQGLIRLLTRKRKHWFSHRQGRFAKILRRNAWMHILSPLAIAAGGAMAIMRNIAYLPETPLTLTLSAIEVYCLVSWILTRSNKSFFGIRTAGVIMCGLENLLVALIHSGRGKSLHMWEQHTDVRETLANR
;
A
#
# COMPACT_ATOMS: atom_id res chain seq x y z
N LEU A 1 14.35 -25.77 1.26
CA LEU A 1 14.03 -24.41 1.76
C LEU A 1 13.67 -23.43 0.64
N ALA A 2 14.44 -23.37 -0.45
CA ALA A 2 14.12 -22.51 -1.59
C ALA A 2 12.70 -22.76 -2.15
N ALA A 3 12.33 -24.03 -2.35
CA ALA A 3 10.97 -24.39 -2.80
C ALA A 3 9.90 -23.91 -1.80
N ILE A 4 10.13 -24.06 -0.49
CA ILE A 4 9.21 -23.57 0.56
C ILE A 4 9.10 -22.04 0.51
N GLY A 5 10.18 -21.34 0.18
CA GLY A 5 10.19 -19.88 0.06
C GLY A 5 9.49 -19.35 -1.18
N PHE A 6 9.71 -19.97 -2.34
CA PHE A 6 9.20 -19.45 -3.63
C PHE A 6 7.86 -20.04 -4.07
N ALA A 7 7.57 -21.31 -3.76
CA ALA A 7 6.36 -21.97 -4.23
C ALA A 7 5.05 -21.25 -3.81
N PRO A 8 4.89 -20.76 -2.56
CA PRO A 8 3.67 -20.05 -2.18
C PRO A 8 3.45 -18.77 -2.99
N PHE A 9 4.52 -18.05 -3.30
CA PHE A 9 4.46 -16.85 -4.13
C PHE A 9 4.07 -17.21 -5.59
N ALA A 10 4.73 -18.18 -6.19
CA ALA A 10 4.42 -18.64 -7.54
C ALA A 10 2.97 -19.14 -7.66
N LEU A 11 2.53 -19.94 -6.68
CA LEU A 11 1.15 -20.44 -6.60
C LEU A 11 0.14 -19.31 -6.42
N HIS A 12 0.44 -18.34 -5.55
CA HIS A 12 -0.46 -17.22 -5.33
C HIS A 12 -0.56 -16.32 -6.56
N ARG A 13 0.57 -15.97 -7.18
CA ARG A 13 0.61 -15.21 -8.42
C ARG A 13 -0.17 -15.91 -9.55
N TRP A 14 0.05 -17.21 -9.73
CA TRP A 14 -0.66 -17.99 -10.74
C TRP A 14 -2.18 -17.99 -10.49
N THR A 15 -2.60 -18.26 -9.25
CA THR A 15 -4.03 -18.28 -8.91
C THR A 15 -4.65 -16.89 -9.02
N CYS A 16 -3.97 -15.82 -8.62
CA CYS A 16 -4.46 -14.44 -8.80
C CYS A 16 -4.58 -14.08 -10.29
N GLY A 17 -3.64 -14.53 -11.13
CA GLY A 17 -3.75 -14.36 -12.59
C GLY A 17 -4.95 -15.08 -13.21
N LEU A 18 -5.40 -16.21 -12.64
CA LEU A 18 -6.64 -16.86 -13.05
C LEU A 18 -7.88 -16.10 -12.53
N TRP A 19 -7.84 -15.66 -11.28
CA TRP A 19 -8.95 -14.95 -10.65
C TRP A 19 -9.18 -13.56 -11.25
N SER A 20 -8.12 -12.86 -11.61
CA SER A 20 -8.20 -11.51 -12.20
C SER A 20 -8.91 -11.47 -13.56
N LYS A 21 -9.05 -12.63 -14.23
CA LYS A 21 -9.86 -12.75 -15.46
C LYS A 21 -11.37 -12.63 -15.20
N GLN A 22 -11.81 -12.82 -13.96
CA GLN A 22 -13.18 -12.61 -13.53
C GLN A 22 -13.29 -11.19 -12.95
N ASN A 23 -13.15 -10.18 -13.79
CA ASN A 23 -13.16 -8.79 -13.34
C ASN A 23 -14.49 -8.46 -12.64
N LEU A 24 -14.36 -7.69 -11.57
CA LEU A 24 -15.49 -7.00 -10.97
C LEU A 24 -15.82 -5.79 -11.86
N GLU A 25 -17.07 -5.67 -12.26
CA GLU A 25 -17.54 -4.53 -13.03
C GLU A 25 -18.00 -3.43 -12.07
N CYS A 26 -17.54 -2.20 -12.30
CA CYS A 26 -18.00 -1.05 -11.57
C CYS A 26 -19.45 -0.76 -11.98
N PRO A 27 -20.39 -0.63 -11.04
CA PRO A 27 -21.78 -0.26 -11.36
C PRO A 27 -21.85 1.07 -12.12
N GLU A 28 -22.89 1.23 -12.93
CA GLU A 28 -23.13 2.50 -13.62
C GLU A 28 -23.83 3.52 -12.73
N GLU A 29 -24.66 3.06 -11.80
CA GLU A 29 -25.47 3.89 -10.91
C GLU A 29 -24.65 4.49 -9.76
N LEU A 30 -24.95 5.72 -9.41
CA LEU A 30 -24.42 6.34 -8.20
C LEU A 30 -25.09 5.77 -6.96
N SER A 31 -24.32 5.70 -5.86
CA SER A 31 -24.84 5.18 -4.59
C SER A 31 -25.84 6.11 -3.88
N GLY A 32 -25.82 7.40 -4.22
CA GLY A 32 -26.56 8.43 -3.50
C GLY A 32 -26.00 8.77 -2.10
N LEU A 33 -24.85 8.20 -1.74
CA LEU A 33 -24.20 8.44 -0.46
C LEU A 33 -23.32 9.70 -0.53
N ASP A 34 -23.34 10.48 0.54
CA ASP A 34 -22.43 11.60 0.72
C ASP A 34 -20.98 11.12 0.84
N MET A 35 -20.05 11.96 0.42
CA MET A 35 -18.63 11.69 0.52
C MET A 35 -17.92 12.68 1.42
N THR A 36 -16.98 12.19 2.22
CA THR A 36 -16.01 12.99 2.96
C THR A 36 -14.60 12.61 2.56
N ILE A 37 -13.88 13.55 1.99
CA ILE A 37 -12.46 13.39 1.67
C ILE A 37 -11.65 13.58 2.96
N LEU A 38 -10.94 12.55 3.37
CA LEU A 38 -9.97 12.60 4.48
C LEU A 38 -8.58 12.87 3.91
N LEU A 39 -8.02 14.02 4.24
CA LEU A 39 -6.70 14.46 3.80
C LEU A 39 -5.77 14.63 5.02
N PRO A 40 -5.03 13.58 5.42
CA PRO A 40 -3.99 13.72 6.44
C PRO A 40 -2.75 14.38 5.83
N VAL A 41 -2.25 15.45 6.47
CA VAL A 41 -1.11 16.23 6.00
C VAL A 41 -0.04 16.40 7.07
N TRP A 42 1.22 16.55 6.64
CA TRP A 42 2.34 16.95 7.47
C TRP A 42 3.45 17.53 6.61
N ASN A 43 3.74 18.84 6.77
CA ASN A 43 4.75 19.57 6.02
C ASN A 43 4.60 19.47 4.49
N GLU A 44 3.45 19.84 4.00
CA GLU A 44 3.09 19.78 2.56
C GLU A 44 2.94 21.18 1.93
N GLU A 45 3.62 22.22 2.47
CA GLU A 45 3.49 23.62 2.04
C GLU A 45 3.75 23.85 0.55
N LEU A 46 4.55 22.97 -0.10
CA LEU A 46 4.89 23.10 -1.51
C LEU A 46 3.75 22.62 -2.44
N ILE A 47 2.87 21.75 -1.95
CA ILE A 47 1.89 21.06 -2.81
C ILE A 47 0.45 21.11 -2.32
N ILE A 48 0.19 21.61 -1.10
CA ILE A 48 -1.15 21.57 -0.50
C ILE A 48 -2.20 22.30 -1.34
N GLU A 49 -1.89 23.46 -1.89
CA GLU A 49 -2.82 24.23 -2.75
C GLU A 49 -3.13 23.47 -4.05
N LYS A 50 -2.12 22.86 -4.68
CA LYS A 50 -2.31 22.00 -5.85
C LYS A 50 -3.18 20.79 -5.55
N LYS A 51 -3.00 20.19 -4.36
CA LYS A 51 -3.83 19.09 -3.91
C LYS A 51 -5.28 19.51 -3.72
N LEU A 52 -5.53 20.61 -3.03
CA LEU A 52 -6.89 21.13 -2.85
C LEU A 52 -7.54 21.44 -4.20
N ALA A 53 -6.81 22.08 -5.12
CA ALA A 53 -7.29 22.33 -6.48
C ALA A 53 -7.59 21.05 -7.27
N ASN A 54 -6.79 19.99 -7.13
CA ASN A 54 -7.05 18.70 -7.75
C ASN A 54 -8.34 18.05 -7.21
N LEU A 55 -8.57 18.14 -5.90
CA LEU A 55 -9.78 17.61 -5.27
C LEU A 55 -11.02 18.40 -5.68
N ALA A 56 -10.95 19.73 -5.72
CA ALA A 56 -12.03 20.61 -6.14
C ALA A 56 -12.43 20.43 -7.62
N LYS A 57 -11.50 19.99 -8.46
CA LYS A 57 -11.75 19.73 -9.90
C LYS A 57 -12.42 18.39 -10.17
N GLN A 58 -12.66 17.57 -9.17
CA GLN A 58 -13.38 16.30 -9.37
C GLN A 58 -14.86 16.59 -9.70
N ASN A 59 -15.45 15.80 -10.59
CA ASN A 59 -16.86 15.99 -11.03
C ASN A 59 -17.88 15.60 -9.95
N PHE A 60 -17.44 15.38 -8.73
CA PHE A 60 -18.28 15.02 -7.59
C PHE A 60 -17.91 15.90 -6.40
N LYS A 61 -18.87 16.69 -5.94
CA LYS A 61 -18.68 17.56 -4.79
C LYS A 61 -18.71 16.74 -3.50
N ALA A 62 -17.79 16.97 -2.60
CA ALA A 62 -17.63 16.21 -1.36
C ALA A 62 -17.28 17.13 -0.18
N ASN A 63 -17.49 16.66 1.04
CA ASN A 63 -16.96 17.32 2.23
C ASN A 63 -15.44 17.09 2.32
N LEU A 64 -14.70 18.02 2.94
CA LEU A 64 -13.26 17.91 3.19
C LEU A 64 -12.98 17.86 4.70
N LEU A 65 -12.31 16.83 5.15
CA LEU A 65 -11.70 16.75 6.48
C LEU A 65 -10.18 16.72 6.34
N LEU A 66 -9.53 17.85 6.61
CA LEU A 66 -8.08 17.95 6.61
C LEU A 66 -7.57 17.76 8.05
N VAL A 67 -6.68 16.79 8.26
CA VAL A 67 -6.06 16.52 9.56
C VAL A 67 -4.56 16.84 9.47
N ASP A 68 -4.15 17.91 10.12
CA ASP A 68 -2.75 18.33 10.17
C ASP A 68 -2.02 17.65 11.33
N SER A 69 -1.01 16.84 11.00
CA SER A 69 -0.22 16.08 11.98
C SER A 69 0.91 16.92 12.60
N ALA A 70 0.57 18.13 13.07
CA ALA A 70 1.48 19.09 13.67
C ALA A 70 2.60 19.52 12.69
N SER A 71 2.21 20.09 11.55
CA SER A 71 3.16 20.72 10.61
C SER A 71 3.85 21.89 11.25
N ASN A 72 5.12 22.08 10.90
CA ASN A 72 5.96 23.19 11.36
C ASN A 72 6.39 24.13 10.21
N ASP A 73 5.78 23.97 9.03
CA ASP A 73 5.91 24.81 7.86
C ASP A 73 4.61 25.62 7.60
N HIS A 74 4.45 26.17 6.42
CA HIS A 74 3.26 26.95 6.04
C HIS A 74 2.08 26.12 5.53
N THR A 75 2.07 24.77 5.69
CA THR A 75 0.98 23.89 5.22
C THR A 75 -0.39 24.37 5.69
N LEU A 76 -0.54 24.58 6.99
CA LEU A 76 -1.84 24.94 7.58
C LEU A 76 -2.35 26.31 7.17
N SER A 77 -1.45 27.32 7.13
CA SER A 77 -1.78 28.68 6.71
C SER A 77 -2.18 28.74 5.23
N LYS A 78 -1.45 28.04 4.35
CA LYS A 78 -1.79 27.94 2.93
C LYS A 78 -3.09 27.21 2.67
N ALA A 79 -3.33 26.09 3.39
CA ALA A 79 -4.58 25.37 3.27
C ALA A 79 -5.80 26.24 3.64
N LYS A 80 -5.70 26.98 4.75
CA LYS A 80 -6.76 27.91 5.18
C LYS A 80 -6.98 29.02 4.16
N ALA A 81 -5.93 29.73 3.74
CA ALA A 81 -6.02 30.80 2.75
C ALA A 81 -6.66 30.30 1.45
N TRP A 82 -6.25 29.12 0.95
CA TRP A 82 -6.83 28.55 -0.25
C TRP A 82 -8.35 28.24 -0.09
N LEU A 83 -8.77 27.70 1.06
CA LEU A 83 -10.18 27.40 1.34
C LEU A 83 -11.01 28.68 1.52
N ASP A 84 -10.44 29.74 2.06
CA ASP A 84 -11.07 31.06 2.17
C ASP A 84 -11.25 31.71 0.79
N ASP A 85 -10.27 31.55 -0.12
CA ASP A 85 -10.32 32.06 -1.50
C ASP A 85 -11.31 31.26 -2.39
N PHE A 86 -11.55 29.98 -2.07
CA PHE A 86 -12.43 29.08 -2.83
C PHE A 86 -13.50 28.43 -1.95
N PRO A 87 -14.44 29.21 -1.36
CA PRO A 87 -15.40 28.70 -0.37
C PRO A 87 -16.36 27.63 -0.93
N ASP A 88 -16.62 27.66 -2.23
CA ASP A 88 -17.53 26.71 -2.90
C ASP A 88 -16.84 25.47 -3.46
N ALA A 89 -15.55 25.28 -3.17
CA ALA A 89 -14.76 24.15 -3.69
C ALA A 89 -15.23 22.78 -3.15
N PHE A 90 -15.78 22.77 -1.94
CA PHE A 90 -16.29 21.59 -1.25
C PHE A 90 -17.70 21.86 -0.71
N GLU A 91 -18.48 20.80 -0.42
CA GLU A 91 -19.79 20.95 0.25
C GLU A 91 -19.62 21.58 1.64
N SER A 92 -18.64 21.13 2.37
CA SER A 92 -18.18 21.71 3.62
C SER A 92 -16.70 21.36 3.83
N HIS A 93 -16.03 22.10 4.72
CA HIS A 93 -14.66 21.72 5.10
C HIS A 93 -14.43 21.88 6.59
N LYS A 94 -13.57 21.01 7.12
CA LYS A 94 -13.09 21.08 8.50
C LYS A 94 -11.59 20.81 8.55
N ILE A 95 -10.87 21.60 9.35
CA ILE A 95 -9.44 21.42 9.59
C ILE A 95 -9.24 21.07 11.06
N ILE A 96 -8.53 19.96 11.31
CA ILE A 96 -8.17 19.50 12.66
C ILE A 96 -6.66 19.53 12.81
N PRO A 97 -6.08 20.51 13.53
CA PRO A 97 -4.67 20.49 13.87
C PRO A 97 -4.41 19.57 15.06
N MET A 98 -3.47 18.64 14.94
CA MET A 98 -2.99 17.82 16.05
C MET A 98 -1.99 18.62 16.89
N ALA A 99 -2.04 18.48 18.20
CA ALA A 99 -1.10 19.18 19.10
C ALA A 99 0.35 18.67 19.00
N THR A 100 0.54 17.40 18.60
CA THR A 100 1.85 16.77 18.46
C THR A 100 1.86 15.79 17.29
N ARG A 101 3.02 15.65 16.66
CA ARG A 101 3.23 14.71 15.57
C ARG A 101 3.21 13.27 16.06
N LYS A 102 2.23 12.48 15.61
CA LYS A 102 2.07 11.05 15.96
C LYS A 102 2.06 10.11 14.74
N GLY A 103 2.23 10.66 13.53
CA GLY A 103 2.23 9.91 12.27
C GLY A 103 0.85 9.79 11.62
N LYS A 104 0.83 9.33 10.35
CA LYS A 104 -0.38 9.27 9.51
C LYS A 104 -1.48 8.41 10.13
N THR A 105 -1.16 7.22 10.62
CA THR A 105 -2.16 6.31 11.21
C THR A 105 -2.88 6.93 12.42
N ALA A 106 -2.16 7.76 13.22
CA ALA A 106 -2.77 8.48 14.33
C ALA A 106 -3.70 9.61 13.85
N ALA A 107 -3.33 10.30 12.77
CA ALA A 107 -4.20 11.31 12.15
C ALA A 107 -5.48 10.67 11.57
N VAL A 108 -5.34 9.50 10.94
CA VAL A 108 -6.49 8.73 10.45
C VAL A 108 -7.39 8.25 11.59
N ALA A 109 -6.81 7.75 12.70
CA ALA A 109 -7.60 7.34 13.86
C ALA A 109 -8.39 8.53 14.47
N LEU A 110 -7.77 9.71 14.58
CA LEU A 110 -8.44 10.93 15.03
C LEU A 110 -9.60 11.31 14.09
N ALA A 111 -9.40 11.20 12.78
CA ALA A 111 -10.44 11.46 11.79
C ALA A 111 -11.61 10.47 11.90
N LEU A 112 -11.35 9.20 12.20
CA LEU A 112 -12.39 8.19 12.41
C LEU A 112 -13.24 8.49 13.65
N ASP A 113 -12.64 9.01 14.72
CA ASP A 113 -13.39 9.48 15.89
C ASP A 113 -14.27 10.70 15.57
N GLU A 114 -13.74 11.64 14.77
CA GLU A 114 -14.49 12.82 14.33
C GLU A 114 -15.66 12.49 13.40
N LEU A 115 -15.49 11.46 12.55
CA LEU A 115 -16.49 11.00 11.59
C LEU A 115 -17.44 9.94 12.16
N GLN A 116 -17.44 9.75 13.49
CA GLN A 116 -18.31 8.80 14.14
C GLN A 116 -19.80 9.20 13.94
N GLY A 117 -20.62 8.24 13.50
CA GLY A 117 -22.02 8.49 13.15
C GLY A 117 -22.27 9.01 11.73
N ASN A 118 -21.23 9.16 10.92
CA ASN A 118 -21.38 9.42 9.50
C ASN A 118 -21.82 8.15 8.76
N ASP A 119 -22.80 8.24 7.85
CA ASP A 119 -23.34 7.11 7.09
C ASP A 119 -22.85 7.07 5.64
N GLY A 120 -21.99 8.00 5.25
CA GLY A 120 -21.53 8.16 3.87
C GLY A 120 -20.31 7.33 3.52
N ILE A 121 -19.52 7.85 2.60
CA ILE A 121 -18.27 7.28 2.10
C ILE A 121 -17.11 8.16 2.60
N ILE A 122 -16.09 7.55 3.20
CA ILE A 122 -14.85 8.24 3.52
C ILE A 122 -13.84 7.92 2.42
N VAL A 123 -13.24 8.96 1.83
CA VAL A 123 -12.22 8.83 0.77
C VAL A 123 -10.90 9.38 1.28
N MET A 124 -9.97 8.53 1.66
CA MET A 124 -8.62 8.93 2.08
C MET A 124 -7.70 9.07 0.87
N THR A 125 -6.93 10.17 0.85
CA THR A 125 -5.90 10.39 -0.17
C THR A 125 -4.69 11.10 0.44
N ASP A 126 -3.49 10.82 -0.10
CA ASP A 126 -2.25 11.50 0.28
C ASP A 126 -2.11 12.86 -0.42
N ALA A 127 -1.39 13.79 0.18
CA ALA A 127 -1.18 15.12 -0.39
C ALA A 127 -0.39 15.07 -1.71
N ASP A 128 0.54 14.12 -1.84
CA ASP A 128 1.38 13.90 -3.02
C ASP A 128 0.74 13.01 -4.11
N ALA A 129 -0.49 12.58 -3.90
CA ALA A 129 -1.26 11.84 -4.89
C ALA A 129 -2.21 12.77 -5.66
N THR A 130 -2.23 12.65 -6.99
CA THR A 130 -3.15 13.38 -7.85
C THR A 130 -4.23 12.44 -8.36
N LEU A 131 -5.48 12.70 -8.03
CA LEU A 131 -6.63 11.93 -8.51
C LEU A 131 -6.87 12.23 -10.00
N MET A 132 -7.11 11.17 -10.79
CA MET A 132 -7.52 11.34 -12.18
C MET A 132 -8.96 11.86 -12.26
N PRO A 133 -9.34 12.58 -13.33
CA PRO A 133 -10.71 13.05 -13.51
C PRO A 133 -11.74 11.94 -13.39
N GLY A 134 -12.84 12.17 -12.67
CA GLY A 134 -13.92 11.21 -12.45
C GLY A 134 -13.63 10.16 -11.36
N ALA A 135 -12.52 10.27 -10.63
CA ALA A 135 -12.17 9.30 -9.60
C ALA A 135 -13.21 9.24 -8.47
N LEU A 136 -13.71 10.39 -7.98
CA LEU A 136 -14.73 10.42 -6.92
C LEU A 136 -16.06 9.85 -7.38
N GLU A 137 -16.47 10.15 -8.62
CA GLU A 137 -17.68 9.59 -9.21
C GLU A 137 -17.60 8.08 -9.34
N ARG A 138 -16.46 7.54 -9.82
CA ARG A 138 -16.23 6.09 -9.93
C ARG A 138 -16.23 5.42 -8.54
N ILE A 139 -15.66 6.05 -7.53
CA ILE A 139 -15.75 5.59 -6.15
C ILE A 139 -17.22 5.52 -5.73
N ASN A 140 -18.00 6.60 -5.94
CA ASN A 140 -19.42 6.63 -5.54
C ASN A 140 -20.22 5.49 -6.19
N ARG A 141 -19.98 5.20 -7.47
CA ARG A 141 -20.63 4.09 -8.20
C ARG A 141 -20.35 2.73 -7.55
N TRP A 142 -19.13 2.45 -7.10
CA TRP A 142 -18.81 1.20 -6.41
C TRP A 142 -19.66 0.98 -5.15
N PHE A 143 -20.01 2.03 -4.46
CA PHE A 143 -20.80 1.95 -3.23
C PHE A 143 -22.31 1.83 -3.47
N SER A 144 -22.80 1.82 -4.72
CA SER A 144 -24.15 1.36 -5.03
C SER A 144 -24.31 -0.16 -4.81
N ASN A 145 -23.21 -0.91 -4.89
CA ASN A 145 -23.21 -2.33 -4.53
C ASN A 145 -23.08 -2.50 -3.00
N PRO A 146 -24.12 -3.05 -2.31
CA PRO A 146 -24.12 -3.16 -0.85
C PRO A 146 -23.08 -4.14 -0.29
N LEU A 147 -22.52 -5.02 -1.12
CA LEU A 147 -21.46 -5.96 -0.72
C LEU A 147 -20.07 -5.32 -0.65
N ILE A 148 -19.89 -4.15 -1.27
CA ILE A 148 -18.61 -3.45 -1.30
C ILE A 148 -18.52 -2.52 -0.09
N GLY A 149 -17.52 -2.76 0.74
CA GLY A 149 -17.22 -1.97 1.93
C GLY A 149 -16.00 -1.07 1.78
N ALA A 150 -15.05 -1.44 0.93
CA ALA A 150 -13.89 -0.60 0.59
C ALA A 150 -13.43 -0.79 -0.85
N VAL A 151 -12.92 0.29 -1.45
CA VAL A 151 -12.36 0.33 -2.80
C VAL A 151 -11.03 1.08 -2.77
N GLY A 152 -9.97 0.47 -3.31
CA GLY A 152 -8.67 1.10 -3.49
C GLY A 152 -8.39 1.42 -4.95
N GLY A 153 -7.75 2.55 -5.20
CA GLY A 153 -7.28 2.96 -6.51
C GLY A 153 -5.99 2.27 -6.92
N THR A 154 -5.68 2.32 -8.21
CA THR A 154 -4.46 1.79 -8.82
C THR A 154 -3.54 2.92 -9.25
N PRO A 155 -2.27 2.95 -8.81
CA PRO A 155 -1.36 4.01 -9.20
C PRO A 155 -1.04 3.94 -10.69
N GLN A 156 -1.22 5.07 -11.37
CA GLN A 156 -0.70 5.33 -12.70
C GLN A 156 0.55 6.18 -12.52
N ARG A 157 1.69 5.69 -12.99
CA ARG A 157 2.96 6.37 -12.78
C ARG A 157 3.61 6.74 -14.09
N GLU A 158 4.02 7.98 -14.17
CA GLU A 158 4.84 8.51 -15.23
C GLU A 158 6.30 8.41 -14.80
N GLY A 159 7.12 7.76 -15.62
CA GLY A 159 8.53 7.59 -15.33
C GLY A 159 8.82 6.48 -14.29
N GLY A 160 10.04 6.07 -14.22
CA GLY A 160 10.53 5.04 -13.31
C GLY A 160 11.43 4.03 -14.05
N PHE A 161 12.24 3.30 -13.31
CA PHE A 161 13.04 2.21 -13.88
C PHE A 161 12.10 1.05 -14.25
N GLU A 162 12.30 0.44 -15.42
CA GLU A 162 11.46 -0.66 -15.93
C GLU A 162 11.22 -1.79 -14.90
N GLY A 163 12.21 -2.17 -14.10
CA GLY A 163 12.05 -3.19 -13.07
C GLY A 163 11.12 -2.82 -11.92
N GLU A 164 10.91 -1.52 -11.68
CA GLU A 164 9.94 -1.05 -10.70
C GLU A 164 8.50 -1.13 -11.22
N ASN A 165 8.30 -0.89 -12.51
CA ASN A 165 6.98 -1.03 -13.14
C ASN A 165 6.54 -2.50 -13.16
N GLU A 166 7.42 -3.45 -13.52
CA GLU A 166 7.14 -4.89 -13.45
C GLU A 166 6.74 -5.34 -12.03
N HIS A 167 7.45 -4.85 -11.01
CA HIS A 167 7.16 -5.16 -9.62
C HIS A 167 5.76 -4.70 -9.20
N ARG A 168 5.33 -3.53 -9.65
CA ARG A 168 4.02 -2.93 -9.35
C ARG A 168 2.88 -3.60 -10.10
N GLU A 169 3.08 -3.88 -11.39
CA GLU A 169 2.12 -4.64 -12.18
C GLU A 169 1.82 -5.98 -11.52
N MET A 170 2.85 -6.63 -11.00
CA MET A 170 2.70 -7.87 -10.25
C MET A 170 1.85 -7.68 -8.99
N TYR A 171 2.09 -6.64 -8.18
CA TYR A 171 1.27 -6.38 -6.98
C TYR A 171 -0.16 -5.98 -7.34
N THR A 172 -0.35 -5.20 -8.40
CA THR A 172 -1.69 -4.89 -8.91
C THR A 172 -2.42 -6.16 -9.33
N LEU A 173 -1.76 -7.07 -10.07
CA LEU A 173 -2.32 -8.37 -10.44
C LEU A 173 -2.76 -9.19 -9.21
N LEU A 174 -1.91 -9.24 -8.17
CA LEU A 174 -2.24 -9.95 -6.93
C LEU A 174 -3.49 -9.37 -6.27
N ARG A 175 -3.54 -8.05 -6.09
CA ARG A 175 -4.67 -7.37 -5.43
C ARG A 175 -5.96 -7.47 -6.23
N VAL A 176 -5.91 -7.30 -7.55
CA VAL A 176 -7.08 -7.46 -8.43
C VAL A 176 -7.57 -8.91 -8.40
N GLY A 177 -6.66 -9.89 -8.46
CA GLY A 177 -7.03 -11.30 -8.36
C GLY A 177 -7.63 -11.66 -7.00
N GLU A 178 -7.04 -11.18 -5.89
CA GLU A 178 -7.60 -11.35 -4.54
C GLU A 178 -9.00 -10.72 -4.45
N SER A 179 -9.16 -9.51 -5.01
CA SER A 179 -10.43 -8.80 -5.06
C SER A 179 -11.49 -9.57 -5.85
N SER A 180 -11.14 -10.12 -7.00
CA SER A 180 -12.07 -10.94 -7.80
C SER A 180 -12.50 -12.20 -7.07
N HIS A 181 -11.57 -12.84 -6.33
CA HIS A 181 -11.87 -14.07 -5.60
C HIS A 181 -12.67 -13.86 -4.31
N ASP A 182 -12.34 -12.81 -3.55
CA ASP A 182 -13.01 -12.38 -2.30
C ASP A 182 -12.68 -10.91 -2.02
N SER A 183 -11.56 -10.65 -1.36
CA SER A 183 -11.11 -9.32 -0.95
C SER A 183 -9.59 -9.29 -0.86
N THR A 184 -8.98 -8.15 -1.17
CA THR A 184 -7.57 -7.94 -0.86
C THR A 184 -7.39 -7.33 0.53
N PRO A 185 -6.43 -7.82 1.33
CA PRO A 185 -6.10 -7.19 2.61
C PRO A 185 -5.26 -5.92 2.47
N PHE A 186 -4.77 -5.63 1.26
CA PHE A 186 -3.82 -4.55 1.01
C PHE A 186 -4.32 -3.63 -0.11
N LEU A 187 -4.63 -2.40 0.24
CA LEU A 187 -4.98 -1.34 -0.71
C LEU A 187 -3.88 -0.27 -0.74
N GLU A 188 -4.00 0.70 -1.62
CA GLU A 188 -3.06 1.83 -1.70
C GLU A 188 -3.61 3.01 -0.90
N GLY A 189 -2.84 3.48 0.08
CA GLY A 189 -3.22 4.58 0.95
C GLY A 189 -3.31 5.94 0.26
N SER A 190 -2.79 6.05 -0.96
CA SER A 190 -2.86 7.26 -1.77
C SER A 190 -4.24 7.50 -2.39
N LEU A 191 -5.06 6.45 -2.52
CA LEU A 191 -6.48 6.54 -2.86
C LEU A 191 -7.22 5.30 -2.35
N LEU A 192 -7.96 5.47 -1.26
CA LEU A 192 -8.73 4.43 -0.59
C LEU A 192 -10.05 5.01 -0.11
N ALA A 193 -11.15 4.35 -0.46
CA ALA A 193 -12.48 4.71 0.03
C ALA A 193 -13.12 3.55 0.78
N TRP A 194 -13.93 3.86 1.80
CA TRP A 194 -14.70 2.87 2.54
C TRP A 194 -16.02 3.44 3.07
N ARG A 195 -16.99 2.56 3.36
CA ARG A 195 -18.24 2.98 4.04
C ARG A 195 -17.92 3.45 5.44
N ALA A 196 -18.40 4.63 5.80
CA ALA A 196 -18.35 5.12 7.17
C ALA A 196 -19.01 4.13 8.13
N GLY A 197 -18.57 4.11 9.38
CA GLY A 197 -19.07 3.20 10.40
C GLY A 197 -18.51 1.76 10.34
N LEU A 198 -17.90 1.32 9.22
CA LEU A 198 -17.29 -0.02 9.13
C LEU A 198 -15.92 -0.14 9.84
N VAL A 199 -15.23 0.98 10.02
CA VAL A 199 -13.93 1.03 10.67
C VAL A 199 -13.97 2.12 11.72
N SER A 200 -13.59 1.78 12.93
CA SER A 200 -13.48 2.71 14.05
C SER A 200 -12.01 2.99 14.40
N ALA A 201 -11.76 4.03 15.18
CA ALA A 201 -10.43 4.32 15.69
C ALA A 201 -9.83 3.16 16.51
N SER A 202 -10.67 2.35 17.18
CA SER A 202 -10.26 1.16 17.93
C SER A 202 -9.75 0.01 17.05
N ASP A 203 -10.06 -0.01 15.75
CA ASP A 203 -9.53 -0.97 14.79
C ASP A 203 -8.11 -0.60 14.32
N MET A 204 -7.72 0.66 14.55
CA MET A 204 -6.44 1.19 14.14
C MET A 204 -5.37 1.00 15.22
N TYR A 205 -4.13 0.86 14.77
CA TYR A 205 -2.95 0.83 15.64
C TYR A 205 -2.10 2.06 15.34
N PRO A 206 -2.28 3.17 16.08
CA PRO A 206 -1.64 4.45 15.78
C PRO A 206 -0.11 4.42 15.76
N SER A 207 0.50 3.49 16.53
CA SER A 207 1.95 3.27 16.57
C SER A 207 2.47 2.33 15.45
N ALA A 208 1.62 1.98 14.49
CA ALA A 208 1.96 1.19 13.32
C ALA A 208 1.67 1.97 12.04
N ASN A 209 2.38 1.62 10.99
CA ASN A 209 2.11 2.06 9.61
C ASN A 209 1.14 1.09 8.91
N ALA A 210 0.91 1.30 7.62
CA ALA A 210 -0.04 0.56 6.78
C ALA A 210 -1.50 0.74 7.26
N ASP A 211 -1.89 1.99 7.47
CA ASP A 211 -3.26 2.42 7.74
C ASP A 211 -4.25 1.91 6.69
N ASP A 212 -3.86 1.97 5.42
CA ASP A 212 -4.57 1.42 4.27
C ASP A 212 -4.91 -0.07 4.43
N ALA A 213 -3.91 -0.88 4.76
CA ALA A 213 -4.10 -2.30 4.97
C ALA A 213 -4.88 -2.62 6.27
N GLN A 214 -4.74 -1.77 7.29
CA GLN A 214 -5.55 -1.89 8.52
C GLN A 214 -7.03 -1.66 8.21
N ILE A 215 -7.37 -0.60 7.45
CA ILE A 215 -8.73 -0.29 7.01
C ILE A 215 -9.27 -1.41 6.12
N ALA A 216 -8.56 -1.78 5.05
CA ALA A 216 -8.98 -2.83 4.12
C ALA A 216 -9.30 -4.15 4.82
N THR A 217 -8.43 -4.56 5.75
CA THR A 217 -8.62 -5.79 6.52
C THR A 217 -9.78 -5.65 7.51
N ALA A 218 -9.95 -4.51 8.19
CA ALA A 218 -11.05 -4.28 9.12
C ALA A 218 -12.40 -4.35 8.39
N VAL A 219 -12.54 -3.68 7.25
CA VAL A 219 -13.74 -3.72 6.41
C VAL A 219 -14.11 -5.17 6.07
N ARG A 220 -13.14 -5.98 5.62
CA ARG A 220 -13.44 -7.37 5.27
C ARG A 220 -13.80 -8.22 6.48
N LEU A 221 -13.17 -8.01 7.62
CA LEU A 221 -13.49 -8.73 8.85
C LEU A 221 -14.87 -8.34 9.42
N ASN A 222 -15.36 -7.15 9.10
CA ASN A 222 -16.70 -6.67 9.42
C ASN A 222 -17.76 -7.07 8.38
N GLY A 223 -17.41 -7.97 7.43
CA GLY A 223 -18.36 -8.69 6.60
C GLY A 223 -18.51 -8.17 5.16
N LEU A 224 -18.02 -6.96 4.84
CA LEU A 224 -18.08 -6.41 3.49
C LEU A 224 -16.77 -6.60 2.74
N ARG A 225 -16.83 -6.49 1.41
CA ARG A 225 -15.66 -6.74 0.56
C ARG A 225 -14.75 -5.51 0.49
N SER A 226 -13.45 -5.75 0.46
CA SER A 226 -12.40 -4.78 0.20
C SER A 226 -11.74 -5.11 -1.14
N ILE A 227 -11.85 -4.23 -2.12
CA ILE A 227 -11.44 -4.49 -3.50
C ILE A 227 -10.48 -3.46 -4.05
N GLN A 228 -9.60 -3.88 -4.95
CA GLN A 228 -8.75 -3.04 -5.78
C GLN A 228 -9.43 -2.85 -7.13
N ASP A 229 -9.72 -1.61 -7.50
CA ASP A 229 -10.23 -1.27 -8.83
C ASP A 229 -9.06 -0.93 -9.77
N PRO A 230 -8.83 -1.71 -10.84
CA PRO A 230 -7.75 -1.46 -11.78
C PRO A 230 -7.93 -0.19 -12.62
N ASP A 231 -9.17 0.33 -12.74
CA ASP A 231 -9.49 1.52 -13.54
C ASP A 231 -9.67 2.78 -12.71
N LEU A 232 -9.76 2.69 -11.38
CA LEU A 232 -9.72 3.82 -10.48
C LEU A 232 -8.27 4.32 -10.38
N LYS A 233 -7.90 5.31 -11.18
CA LYS A 233 -6.52 5.76 -11.31
C LYS A 233 -6.19 6.98 -10.48
N PHE A 234 -4.97 7.01 -9.98
CA PHE A 234 -4.31 8.18 -9.41
C PHE A 234 -2.84 8.20 -9.80
N SER A 235 -2.23 9.38 -9.86
CA SER A 235 -0.78 9.52 -10.03
C SER A 235 -0.13 9.74 -8.67
N ASP A 236 0.93 9.00 -8.35
CA ASP A 236 1.80 9.26 -7.23
C ASP A 236 3.27 9.25 -7.69
N GLN A 237 4.11 9.96 -6.95
CA GLN A 237 5.53 10.06 -7.25
C GLN A 237 6.34 9.20 -6.27
N MET A 238 7.40 8.57 -6.78
CA MET A 238 8.35 7.87 -5.92
C MET A 238 9.52 8.74 -5.51
N PRO A 239 10.13 8.46 -4.34
CA PRO A 239 11.43 9.03 -4.02
C PRO A 239 12.43 8.80 -5.14
N LEU A 240 13.14 9.84 -5.54
CA LEU A 240 14.09 9.77 -6.67
C LEU A 240 15.35 8.97 -6.31
N THR A 241 15.70 8.88 -5.01
CA THR A 241 16.89 8.17 -4.57
C THR A 241 16.61 6.70 -4.24
N GLY A 242 17.50 5.79 -4.68
CA GLY A 242 17.38 4.37 -4.35
C GLY A 242 17.38 4.07 -2.84
N LYS A 243 18.05 4.91 -2.03
CA LYS A 243 18.03 4.82 -0.56
C LYS A 243 16.64 5.17 0.00
N GLY A 244 16.02 6.23 -0.51
CA GLY A 244 14.66 6.63 -0.13
C GLY A 244 13.63 5.56 -0.49
N GLN A 245 13.70 5.03 -1.72
CA GLN A 245 12.83 3.93 -2.18
C GLN A 245 12.95 2.68 -1.29
N ARG A 246 14.18 2.26 -0.96
CA ARG A 246 14.41 1.13 -0.06
C ARG A 246 13.80 1.36 1.31
N ARG A 247 14.03 2.53 1.91
CA ARG A 247 13.48 2.88 3.23
C ARG A 247 11.96 2.82 3.23
N GLN A 248 11.32 3.34 2.19
CA GLN A 248 9.88 3.26 2.00
C GLN A 248 9.40 1.81 1.89
N LYS A 249 10.09 0.95 1.09
CA LYS A 249 9.77 -0.47 0.93
C LYS A 249 9.88 -1.24 2.25
N VAL A 250 10.95 -1.04 3.02
CA VAL A 250 11.13 -1.67 4.34
C VAL A 250 10.04 -1.21 5.32
N ARG A 251 9.70 0.08 5.32
CA ARG A 251 8.63 0.62 6.16
C ARG A 251 7.28 0.00 5.83
N ARG A 252 6.90 -0.05 4.54
CA ARG A 252 5.66 -0.69 4.07
C ARG A 252 5.64 -2.18 4.45
N ALA A 253 6.72 -2.91 4.17
CA ALA A 253 6.86 -4.33 4.52
C ALA A 253 6.65 -4.58 6.03
N GLN A 254 7.23 -3.73 6.90
CA GLN A 254 7.03 -3.84 8.34
C GLN A 254 5.56 -3.68 8.74
N GLY A 255 4.85 -2.73 8.13
CA GLY A 255 3.42 -2.53 8.39
C GLY A 255 2.60 -3.76 8.06
N LEU A 256 2.82 -4.34 6.87
CA LEU A 256 2.13 -5.55 6.41
C LEU A 256 2.44 -6.76 7.29
N ILE A 257 3.70 -6.98 7.65
CA ILE A 257 4.12 -8.06 8.55
C ILE A 257 3.42 -7.95 9.90
N ARG A 258 3.41 -6.74 10.49
CA ARG A 258 2.75 -6.49 11.78
C ARG A 258 1.24 -6.70 11.69
N LEU A 259 0.59 -6.23 10.63
CA LEU A 259 -0.84 -6.45 10.40
C LEU A 259 -1.14 -7.95 10.32
N LEU A 260 -0.44 -8.68 9.45
CA LEU A 260 -0.64 -10.13 9.28
C LEU A 260 -0.45 -10.87 10.60
N THR A 261 0.61 -10.55 11.35
CA THR A 261 0.87 -11.16 12.67
C THR A 261 -0.26 -10.88 13.68
N ARG A 262 -0.77 -9.63 13.74
CA ARG A 262 -1.91 -9.27 14.61
C ARG A 262 -3.18 -10.01 14.23
N LYS A 263 -3.42 -10.20 12.93
CA LYS A 263 -4.61 -10.87 12.40
C LYS A 263 -4.43 -12.40 12.26
N ARG A 264 -3.38 -13.00 12.86
CA ARG A 264 -3.07 -14.44 12.74
C ARG A 264 -4.21 -15.38 13.13
N LYS A 265 -5.08 -14.99 14.06
CA LYS A 265 -6.27 -15.77 14.44
C LYS A 265 -7.24 -16.02 13.28
N HIS A 266 -7.17 -15.20 12.24
CA HIS A 266 -8.04 -15.32 11.06
C HIS A 266 -7.45 -16.17 9.93
N TRP A 267 -6.17 -16.59 10.00
CA TRP A 267 -5.53 -17.36 8.92
C TRP A 267 -6.19 -18.72 8.68
N PHE A 268 -6.76 -19.31 9.73
CA PHE A 268 -7.43 -20.62 9.67
C PHE A 268 -8.91 -20.54 10.07
N SER A 269 -9.47 -19.33 10.08
CA SER A 269 -10.87 -19.12 10.48
C SER A 269 -11.82 -19.58 9.37
N HIS A 270 -12.70 -20.54 9.66
CA HIS A 270 -13.77 -20.98 8.76
C HIS A 270 -14.75 -19.83 8.44
N ARG A 271 -14.99 -18.92 9.39
CA ARG A 271 -15.86 -17.75 9.18
C ARG A 271 -15.35 -16.82 8.08
N GLN A 272 -14.03 -16.75 7.87
CA GLN A 272 -13.43 -15.91 6.86
C GLN A 272 -13.31 -16.57 5.49
N GLY A 273 -13.63 -17.85 5.38
CA GLY A 273 -13.74 -18.57 4.11
C GLY A 273 -12.54 -18.36 3.17
N ARG A 274 -12.80 -17.83 1.99
CA ARG A 274 -11.78 -17.56 0.96
C ARG A 274 -10.76 -16.51 1.42
N PHE A 275 -11.17 -15.52 2.22
CA PHE A 275 -10.28 -14.50 2.74
C PHE A 275 -9.24 -15.07 3.71
N ALA A 276 -9.57 -16.07 4.53
CA ALA A 276 -8.58 -16.75 5.37
C ALA A 276 -7.45 -17.37 4.54
N LYS A 277 -7.77 -17.95 3.38
CA LYS A 277 -6.77 -18.49 2.45
C LYS A 277 -5.86 -17.39 1.89
N ILE A 278 -6.42 -16.23 1.55
CA ILE A 278 -5.67 -15.06 1.07
C ILE A 278 -4.74 -14.55 2.17
N LEU A 279 -5.24 -14.34 3.39
CA LEU A 279 -4.43 -13.91 4.54
C LEU A 279 -3.27 -14.87 4.83
N ARG A 280 -3.53 -16.19 4.83
CA ARG A 280 -2.51 -17.22 5.08
C ARG A 280 -1.42 -17.22 4.01
N ARG A 281 -1.78 -17.07 2.72
CA ARG A 281 -0.82 -16.98 1.62
C ARG A 281 0.02 -15.71 1.72
N ASN A 282 -0.59 -14.57 2.02
CA ASN A 282 0.12 -13.32 2.27
C ASN A 282 1.05 -13.42 3.48
N ALA A 283 0.60 -14.04 4.58
CA ALA A 283 1.45 -14.28 5.74
C ALA A 283 2.65 -15.16 5.40
N TRP A 284 2.44 -16.21 4.61
CA TRP A 284 3.54 -17.06 4.15
C TRP A 284 4.55 -16.24 3.33
N MET A 285 4.09 -15.50 2.33
CA MET A 285 4.96 -14.71 1.46
C MET A 285 5.75 -13.62 2.21
N HIS A 286 5.13 -12.95 3.18
CA HIS A 286 5.77 -11.82 3.87
C HIS A 286 6.57 -12.22 5.11
N ILE A 287 6.30 -13.37 5.73
CA ILE A 287 6.92 -13.79 6.98
C ILE A 287 7.79 -15.03 6.79
N LEU A 288 7.23 -16.13 6.24
CA LEU A 288 7.95 -17.40 6.16
C LEU A 288 8.92 -17.49 4.97
N SER A 289 8.51 -16.97 3.80
CA SER A 289 9.34 -17.02 2.59
C SER A 289 10.70 -16.34 2.76
N PRO A 290 10.81 -15.09 3.29
CA PRO A 290 12.11 -14.45 3.45
C PRO A 290 13.01 -15.19 4.45
N LEU A 291 12.44 -15.79 5.50
CA LEU A 291 13.19 -16.61 6.46
C LEU A 291 13.69 -17.92 5.83
N ALA A 292 12.83 -18.62 5.09
CA ALA A 292 13.18 -19.86 4.41
C ALA A 292 14.29 -19.65 3.36
N ILE A 293 14.21 -18.54 2.60
CA ILE A 293 15.21 -18.21 1.58
C ILE A 293 16.52 -17.77 2.22
N ALA A 294 16.49 -16.98 3.29
CA ALA A 294 17.70 -16.60 4.03
C ALA A 294 18.41 -17.82 4.63
N ALA A 295 17.65 -18.72 5.27
CA ALA A 295 18.20 -19.97 5.79
C ALA A 295 18.73 -20.88 4.67
N GLY A 296 17.99 -21.00 3.56
CA GLY A 296 18.43 -21.77 2.38
C GLY A 296 19.72 -21.20 1.76
N GLY A 297 19.82 -19.87 1.64
CA GLY A 297 21.03 -19.20 1.16
C GLY A 297 22.24 -19.43 2.09
N ALA A 298 22.05 -19.33 3.41
CA ALA A 298 23.11 -19.63 4.38
C ALA A 298 23.59 -21.09 4.28
N MET A 299 22.66 -22.04 4.15
CA MET A 299 23.00 -23.46 3.95
C MET A 299 23.73 -23.71 2.63
N ALA A 300 23.32 -23.02 1.56
CA ALA A 300 23.97 -23.10 0.25
C ALA A 300 25.42 -22.59 0.29
N ILE A 301 25.65 -21.46 0.96
CA ILE A 301 26.98 -20.90 1.17
C ILE A 301 27.84 -21.89 1.98
N MET A 302 27.33 -22.43 3.09
CA MET A 302 28.05 -23.42 3.91
C MET A 302 28.37 -24.66 3.11
N ARG A 303 27.46 -25.19 2.30
CA ARG A 303 27.72 -26.34 1.42
C ARG A 303 28.84 -26.04 0.44
N ASN A 304 28.81 -24.91 -0.25
CA ASN A 304 29.82 -24.55 -1.26
C ASN A 304 31.21 -24.28 -0.66
N ILE A 305 31.27 -23.90 0.63
CA ILE A 305 32.56 -23.79 1.36
C ILE A 305 33.09 -25.17 1.77
N ALA A 306 32.21 -26.07 2.24
CA ALA A 306 32.59 -27.38 2.77
C ALA A 306 32.87 -28.42 1.68
N TYR A 307 32.20 -28.32 0.53
CA TYR A 307 32.24 -29.29 -0.55
C TYR A 307 32.33 -28.61 -1.91
N LEU A 308 33.30 -28.98 -2.73
CA LEU A 308 33.33 -28.59 -4.13
C LEU A 308 32.15 -29.25 -4.89
N PRO A 309 31.50 -28.56 -5.80
CA PRO A 309 30.41 -29.14 -6.60
C PRO A 309 31.01 -30.13 -7.62
N GLU A 310 30.76 -31.41 -7.44
CA GLU A 310 31.34 -32.47 -8.29
C GLU A 310 30.29 -33.11 -9.22
N THR A 311 29.01 -33.03 -8.88
CA THR A 311 27.95 -33.62 -9.70
C THR A 311 27.26 -32.56 -10.57
N PRO A 312 26.65 -32.93 -11.71
CA PRO A 312 25.88 -32.00 -12.53
C PRO A 312 24.78 -31.25 -11.77
N LEU A 313 24.14 -31.93 -10.80
CA LEU A 313 23.13 -31.35 -9.95
C LEU A 313 23.72 -30.27 -9.03
N THR A 314 24.83 -30.56 -8.34
CA THR A 314 25.45 -29.58 -7.41
C THR A 314 26.06 -28.41 -8.17
N LEU A 315 26.64 -28.63 -9.38
CA LEU A 315 27.08 -27.56 -10.27
C LEU A 315 25.93 -26.63 -10.68
N THR A 316 24.81 -27.20 -11.11
CA THR A 316 23.64 -26.43 -11.50
C THR A 316 23.08 -25.61 -10.32
N LEU A 317 22.97 -26.21 -9.13
CA LEU A 317 22.51 -25.49 -7.94
C LEU A 317 23.44 -24.35 -7.57
N SER A 318 24.75 -24.57 -7.58
CA SER A 318 25.75 -23.53 -7.28
C SER A 318 25.71 -22.40 -8.33
N ALA A 319 25.52 -22.73 -9.59
CA ALA A 319 25.36 -21.71 -10.66
C ALA A 319 24.11 -20.83 -10.43
N ILE A 320 22.98 -21.43 -10.05
CA ILE A 320 21.75 -20.69 -9.71
C ILE A 320 21.97 -19.77 -8.50
N GLU A 321 22.65 -20.28 -7.46
CA GLU A 321 22.96 -19.51 -6.25
C GLU A 321 23.86 -18.30 -6.56
N VAL A 322 24.93 -18.52 -7.33
CA VAL A 322 25.82 -17.44 -7.80
C VAL A 322 25.06 -16.44 -8.67
N TYR A 323 24.21 -16.93 -9.57
CA TYR A 323 23.36 -16.06 -10.40
C TYR A 323 22.43 -15.18 -9.53
N CYS A 324 21.77 -15.74 -8.51
CA CYS A 324 20.92 -14.99 -7.60
C CYS A 324 21.73 -13.95 -6.80
N LEU A 325 22.91 -14.32 -6.30
CA LEU A 325 23.79 -13.44 -5.54
C LEU A 325 24.30 -12.27 -6.40
N VAL A 326 24.79 -12.56 -7.60
CA VAL A 326 25.27 -11.55 -8.56
C VAL A 326 24.12 -10.62 -8.97
N SER A 327 22.94 -11.17 -9.26
CA SER A 327 21.74 -10.39 -9.61
C SER A 327 21.35 -9.44 -8.49
N TRP A 328 21.41 -9.90 -7.23
CA TRP A 328 21.14 -9.08 -6.05
C TRP A 328 22.15 -7.94 -5.91
N ILE A 329 23.45 -8.23 -5.98
CA ILE A 329 24.53 -7.23 -5.83
C ILE A 329 24.43 -6.17 -6.93
N LEU A 330 24.24 -6.57 -8.19
CA LEU A 330 24.15 -5.65 -9.32
C LEU A 330 22.90 -4.77 -9.23
N THR A 331 21.76 -5.35 -8.90
CA THR A 331 20.51 -4.58 -8.73
C THR A 331 20.63 -3.63 -7.54
N ARG A 332 21.25 -4.05 -6.45
CA ARG A 332 21.51 -3.24 -5.27
C ARG A 332 22.40 -2.03 -5.57
N SER A 333 23.30 -2.19 -6.54
CA SER A 333 24.23 -1.15 -7.01
C SER A 333 23.71 -0.33 -8.20
N ASN A 334 22.41 -0.44 -8.54
CA ASN A 334 21.76 0.19 -9.70
C ASN A 334 22.41 -0.17 -11.06
N LYS A 335 23.00 -1.36 -11.17
CA LYS A 335 23.67 -1.87 -12.38
C LYS A 335 22.92 -3.06 -12.98
N SER A 336 21.61 -3.17 -12.81
CA SER A 336 20.82 -4.28 -13.36
C SER A 336 20.59 -4.10 -14.86
N PHE A 337 20.64 -5.21 -15.60
CA PHE A 337 20.38 -5.28 -17.05
C PHE A 337 19.46 -6.47 -17.36
N PHE A 338 19.01 -6.56 -18.61
CA PHE A 338 18.18 -7.67 -19.06
C PHE A 338 18.80 -9.03 -18.70
N GLY A 339 17.99 -9.97 -18.25
CA GLY A 339 18.42 -11.31 -17.82
C GLY A 339 18.70 -11.43 -16.31
N ILE A 340 19.17 -10.38 -15.66
CA ILE A 340 19.41 -10.41 -14.18
C ILE A 340 18.42 -9.57 -13.40
N ARG A 341 17.69 -8.64 -14.04
CA ARG A 341 16.81 -7.65 -13.42
C ARG A 341 15.73 -8.30 -12.56
N THR A 342 14.98 -9.24 -13.10
CA THR A 342 13.87 -9.89 -12.39
C THR A 342 14.34 -10.63 -11.14
N ALA A 343 15.42 -11.43 -11.26
CA ALA A 343 16.00 -12.12 -10.12
C ALA A 343 16.49 -11.13 -9.05
N GLY A 344 17.20 -10.07 -9.47
CA GLY A 344 17.70 -9.03 -8.59
C GLY A 344 16.60 -8.28 -7.86
N VAL A 345 15.49 -7.92 -8.53
CA VAL A 345 14.32 -7.27 -7.92
C VAL A 345 13.67 -8.19 -6.87
N ILE A 346 13.53 -9.48 -7.17
CA ILE A 346 13.00 -10.47 -6.21
C ILE A 346 13.91 -10.56 -4.98
N MET A 347 15.22 -10.69 -5.19
CA MET A 347 16.19 -10.78 -4.09
C MET A 347 16.24 -9.52 -3.22
N CYS A 348 16.18 -8.33 -3.83
CA CYS A 348 16.05 -7.06 -3.10
C CYS A 348 14.72 -6.96 -2.34
N GLY A 349 13.63 -7.47 -2.90
CA GLY A 349 12.33 -7.55 -2.23
C GLY A 349 12.39 -8.43 -0.97
N LEU A 350 13.00 -9.61 -1.07
CA LEU A 350 13.21 -10.54 0.05
C LEU A 350 14.13 -9.94 1.12
N GLU A 351 15.20 -9.24 0.73
CA GLU A 351 16.06 -8.49 1.65
C GLU A 351 15.25 -7.45 2.43
N ASN A 352 14.41 -6.66 1.76
CA ASN A 352 13.58 -5.65 2.41
C ASN A 352 12.60 -6.29 3.42
N LEU A 353 11.98 -7.42 3.08
CA LEU A 353 11.13 -8.19 3.99
C LEU A 353 11.91 -8.73 5.19
N LEU A 354 13.11 -9.26 4.99
CA LEU A 354 13.97 -9.77 6.07
C LEU A 354 14.38 -8.65 7.02
N VAL A 355 14.80 -7.50 6.50
CA VAL A 355 15.12 -6.31 7.31
C VAL A 355 13.90 -5.83 8.09
N ALA A 356 12.72 -5.82 7.48
CA ALA A 356 11.48 -5.47 8.14
C ALA A 356 11.10 -6.44 9.27
N LEU A 357 11.33 -7.75 9.08
CA LEU A 357 11.16 -8.78 10.12
C LEU A 357 12.11 -8.56 11.29
N ILE A 358 13.40 -8.31 11.03
CA ILE A 358 14.41 -8.02 12.06
C ILE A 358 14.00 -6.77 12.86
N HIS A 359 13.60 -5.69 12.21
CA HIS A 359 13.13 -4.48 12.90
C HIS A 359 11.88 -4.77 13.74
N SER A 360 10.94 -5.57 13.23
CA SER A 360 9.73 -5.95 13.96
C SER A 360 10.05 -6.80 15.20
N GLY A 361 10.95 -7.77 15.07
CA GLY A 361 11.41 -8.61 16.18
C GLY A 361 12.17 -7.85 17.27
N ARG A 362 12.87 -6.76 16.89
CA ARG A 362 13.58 -5.87 17.83
C ARG A 362 12.67 -4.77 18.43
N GLY A 363 11.38 -4.79 18.17
CA GLY A 363 10.43 -3.77 18.66
C GLY A 363 10.58 -2.39 18.00
N LYS A 364 11.50 -2.20 17.02
CA LYS A 364 11.70 -0.93 16.35
C LYS A 364 10.51 -0.63 15.43
N SER A 365 9.81 0.49 15.66
CA SER A 365 8.72 0.93 14.79
C SER A 365 9.18 1.98 13.79
N LEU A 366 8.81 1.79 12.52
CA LEU A 366 9.05 2.73 11.42
C LEU A 366 7.75 3.46 11.03
N HIS A 367 6.85 3.71 12.00
CA HIS A 367 5.52 4.27 11.75
C HIS A 367 5.54 5.76 11.43
N MET A 368 6.60 6.47 11.82
CA MET A 368 6.69 7.90 11.56
C MET A 368 6.81 8.17 10.07
N TRP A 369 5.96 9.03 9.60
CA TRP A 369 5.90 9.52 8.23
C TRP A 369 7.13 10.39 7.93
N GLU A 370 7.83 10.08 6.87
CA GLU A 370 8.95 10.90 6.39
C GLU A 370 8.57 11.55 5.09
N GLN A 371 8.81 12.83 5.01
CA GLN A 371 8.63 13.61 3.79
C GLN A 371 9.81 13.36 2.86
N HIS A 372 9.51 13.20 1.57
CA HIS A 372 10.50 13.17 0.50
C HIS A 372 10.47 14.52 -0.22
N THR A 373 11.36 15.42 0.16
CA THR A 373 11.43 16.81 -0.35
C THR A 373 11.62 16.84 -1.87
N ASP A 374 12.45 15.93 -2.41
CA ASP A 374 12.68 15.75 -3.85
C ASP A 374 11.37 15.49 -4.64
N VAL A 375 10.44 14.72 -4.05
CA VAL A 375 9.12 14.46 -4.65
C VAL A 375 8.27 15.73 -4.64
N ARG A 376 8.25 16.48 -3.51
CA ARG A 376 7.44 17.69 -3.36
C ARG A 376 7.90 18.80 -4.29
N GLU A 377 9.20 19.00 -4.44
CA GLU A 377 9.78 19.94 -5.39
C GLU A 377 9.40 19.59 -6.84
N THR A 378 9.45 18.33 -7.21
CA THR A 378 9.03 17.86 -8.54
C THR A 378 7.57 18.16 -8.79
N LEU A 379 6.67 17.88 -7.81
CA LEU A 379 5.25 18.15 -7.93
C LEU A 379 4.93 19.65 -7.92
N ALA A 380 5.68 20.46 -7.16
CA ALA A 380 5.53 21.90 -7.13
C ALA A 380 5.86 22.57 -8.47
N ASN A 381 6.80 22.01 -9.23
CA ASN A 381 7.26 22.55 -10.52
C ASN A 381 6.44 22.07 -11.74
N ARG A 382 5.50 21.15 -11.56
CA ARG A 382 4.51 20.70 -12.57
C ARG A 382 3.24 21.52 -12.51
#